data_97fde08ee975b85e09f0e5c67cf600f4
#
_entry.id   97fde08ee975b85e09f0e5c67cf600f4
#
_cell.length_a   1.000
_cell.length_b   1.000
_cell.length_c   1.000
_cell.angle_alpha   90.00
_cell.angle_beta   90.00
_cell.angle_gamma   90.00
#
_symmetry.space_group_name_H-M   'P 1'
#
loop_
_entity.id
_entity.type
_entity.pdbx_description
1 polymer ?
#
loop_
_entity_poly.entity_id
_entity_poly.type
_entity_poly.pdbx_seq_one_letter_code
_entity_poly.pdbx_strand_id
1 'polypeptide(L)'
;PYSLPGNVIAELERQATILAKALNVVGLMNVQFAVKSDDVFILEVNPRASRTVPFVAKATGVPVAKIAARVMAGEKLVNFDLMNEASGNHVAVKEAVFPFRRFPGIDVMLGPEMKSTGEVMGLDRDFGRAFAKAQLGAGGVLPTEGAVFVSVKDEDKQAILRPIKALAAMEFDIVATRGTAHFLEEQGVSVRTVNKVLEGNPHIVDSMIDGEIQLVFNTTEGAQAIKDSFSLRRTALMRDIP
;
A
#
# COMPACT_ATOMS: atom_id res chain seq x y z
N PRO A 1 9.80 3.21 -10.11
CA PRO A 1 9.32 3.54 -8.74
C PRO A 1 8.93 5.02 -8.65
N TYR A 2 7.80 5.31 -8.00
CA TYR A 2 7.22 6.66 -7.97
C TYR A 2 8.06 7.67 -7.15
N SER A 3 8.65 7.23 -6.04
CA SER A 3 9.32 8.09 -5.07
C SER A 3 10.85 8.03 -5.07
N LEU A 4 11.45 7.16 -5.87
CA LEU A 4 12.91 7.04 -5.92
C LEU A 4 13.53 8.12 -6.82
N PRO A 5 14.67 8.73 -6.40
CA PRO A 5 15.39 9.68 -7.22
C PRO A 5 16.05 9.00 -8.42
N GLY A 6 16.34 9.79 -9.48
CA GLY A 6 16.86 9.27 -10.74
C GLY A 6 18.21 8.55 -10.64
N ASN A 7 19.10 8.97 -9.75
CA ASN A 7 20.38 8.31 -9.50
C ASN A 7 20.20 6.88 -8.94
N VAL A 8 19.25 6.69 -8.04
CA VAL A 8 18.92 5.37 -7.48
C VAL A 8 18.30 4.48 -8.56
N ILE A 9 17.39 5.01 -9.40
CA ILE A 9 16.81 4.27 -10.52
C ILE A 9 17.91 3.81 -11.49
N ALA A 10 18.83 4.70 -11.87
CA ALA A 10 19.94 4.34 -12.74
C ALA A 10 20.84 3.25 -12.15
N GLU A 11 21.05 3.25 -10.83
CA GLU A 11 21.84 2.21 -10.15
C GLU A 11 21.09 0.86 -10.14
N LEU A 12 19.77 0.86 -9.91
CA LEU A 12 18.92 -0.34 -10.02
C LEU A 12 19.01 -0.96 -11.43
N GLU A 13 18.90 -0.14 -12.47
CA GLU A 13 19.00 -0.58 -13.87
C GLU A 13 20.38 -1.12 -14.21
N ARG A 14 21.45 -0.46 -13.75
CA ARG A 14 22.82 -0.91 -13.91
C ARG A 14 23.05 -2.28 -13.29
N GLN A 15 22.64 -2.47 -12.03
CA GLN A 15 22.78 -3.76 -11.33
C GLN A 15 21.96 -4.86 -12.00
N ALA A 16 20.70 -4.59 -12.35
CA ALA A 16 19.85 -5.54 -13.04
C ALA A 16 20.46 -6.00 -14.39
N THR A 17 21.05 -5.07 -15.12
CA THR A 17 21.72 -5.38 -16.41
C THR A 17 22.95 -6.29 -16.21
N ILE A 18 23.78 -6.03 -15.20
CA ILE A 18 24.95 -6.88 -14.87
C ILE A 18 24.47 -8.28 -14.49
N LEU A 19 23.46 -8.39 -13.63
CA LEU A 19 22.90 -9.67 -13.19
C LEU A 19 22.33 -10.48 -14.37
N ALA A 20 21.56 -9.84 -15.25
CA ALA A 20 21.01 -10.48 -16.44
C ALA A 20 22.10 -11.09 -17.35
N LYS A 21 23.19 -10.35 -17.55
CA LYS A 21 24.34 -10.81 -18.34
C LYS A 21 25.11 -11.92 -17.64
N ALA A 22 25.41 -11.77 -16.34
CA ALA A 22 26.15 -12.77 -15.57
C ALA A 22 25.43 -14.12 -15.46
N LEU A 23 24.10 -14.07 -15.40
CA LEU A 23 23.25 -15.28 -15.33
C LEU A 23 22.83 -15.80 -16.71
N ASN A 24 23.27 -15.19 -17.80
CA ASN A 24 22.88 -15.55 -19.15
C ASN A 24 21.35 -15.67 -19.31
N VAL A 25 20.61 -14.71 -18.80
CA VAL A 25 19.14 -14.74 -18.79
C VAL A 25 18.59 -14.64 -20.20
N VAL A 26 17.74 -15.58 -20.57
CA VAL A 26 16.93 -15.56 -21.80
C VAL A 26 15.46 -15.49 -21.41
N GLY A 27 14.76 -14.49 -21.90
CA GLY A 27 13.35 -14.26 -21.56
C GLY A 27 13.17 -13.23 -20.44
N LEU A 28 12.71 -13.65 -19.28
CA LEU A 28 12.36 -12.76 -18.16
C LEU A 28 13.21 -13.01 -16.92
N MET A 29 13.45 -11.92 -16.21
CA MET A 29 14.10 -11.92 -14.91
C MET A 29 13.34 -10.94 -13.99
N ASN A 30 13.21 -11.29 -12.73
CA ASN A 30 12.74 -10.43 -11.67
C ASN A 30 13.84 -10.26 -10.63
N VAL A 31 14.13 -9.01 -10.27
CA VAL A 31 15.10 -8.68 -9.21
C VAL A 31 14.38 -7.94 -8.09
N GLN A 32 14.60 -8.36 -6.85
CA GLN A 32 14.14 -7.63 -5.68
C GLN A 32 15.30 -6.87 -5.06
N PHE A 33 15.09 -5.59 -4.86
CA PHE A 33 16.04 -4.68 -4.23
C PHE A 33 15.46 -4.11 -2.94
N ALA A 34 16.32 -3.80 -2.00
CA ALA A 34 16.04 -2.88 -0.90
C ALA A 34 16.85 -1.59 -1.11
N VAL A 35 16.24 -0.46 -0.77
CA VAL A 35 16.89 0.85 -0.82
C VAL A 35 16.86 1.45 0.57
N LYS A 36 18.03 1.86 1.08
CA LYS A 36 18.17 2.58 2.35
C LYS A 36 18.98 3.83 2.09
N SER A 37 18.35 4.99 2.23
CA SER A 37 18.89 6.26 1.73
C SER A 37 19.17 6.15 0.22
N ASP A 38 20.40 6.28 -0.24
CA ASP A 38 20.78 6.09 -1.65
C ASP A 38 21.46 4.73 -1.93
N ASP A 39 21.67 3.92 -0.90
CA ASP A 39 22.29 2.60 -1.04
C ASP A 39 21.29 1.57 -1.56
N VAL A 40 21.70 0.82 -2.58
CA VAL A 40 20.91 -0.24 -3.22
C VAL A 40 21.44 -1.61 -2.83
N PHE A 41 20.58 -2.46 -2.29
CA PHE A 41 20.89 -3.82 -1.87
C PHE A 41 20.07 -4.82 -2.68
N ILE A 42 20.73 -5.84 -3.24
CA ILE A 42 20.07 -6.95 -3.91
C ILE A 42 19.59 -7.93 -2.85
N LEU A 43 18.30 -8.24 -2.84
CA LEU A 43 17.72 -9.25 -1.97
C LEU A 43 17.68 -10.62 -2.66
N GLU A 44 17.14 -10.67 -3.88
CA GLU A 44 17.10 -11.89 -4.67
C GLU A 44 16.99 -11.62 -6.17
N VAL A 45 17.40 -12.60 -6.97
CA VAL A 45 17.29 -12.60 -8.44
C VAL A 45 16.56 -13.86 -8.86
N ASN A 46 15.49 -13.71 -9.61
CA ASN A 46 14.68 -14.79 -10.13
C ASN A 46 14.66 -14.78 -11.67
N PRO A 47 15.44 -15.62 -12.37
CA PRO A 47 15.46 -15.69 -13.83
C PRO A 47 14.23 -16.44 -14.37
N ARG A 48 13.06 -15.91 -14.13
CA ARG A 48 11.75 -16.44 -14.52
C ARG A 48 10.71 -15.33 -14.59
N ALA A 49 9.54 -15.63 -15.17
CA ALA A 49 8.37 -14.77 -15.04
C ALA A 49 7.94 -14.61 -13.58
N SER A 50 7.40 -13.46 -13.23
CA SER A 50 6.84 -13.15 -11.92
C SER A 50 5.40 -12.64 -12.07
N ARG A 51 4.68 -12.51 -10.94
CA ARG A 51 3.34 -11.87 -10.91
C ARG A 51 3.38 -10.40 -11.33
N THR A 52 4.55 -9.75 -11.27
CA THR A 52 4.73 -8.37 -11.71
C THR A 52 4.65 -8.23 -13.24
N VAL A 53 4.88 -9.29 -14.00
CA VAL A 53 4.86 -9.25 -15.48
C VAL A 53 3.51 -8.77 -16.03
N PRO A 54 2.35 -9.31 -15.63
CA PRO A 54 1.05 -8.80 -16.08
C PRO A 54 0.80 -7.34 -15.69
N PHE A 55 1.24 -6.94 -14.51
CA PHE A 55 1.13 -5.55 -14.05
C PHE A 55 1.95 -4.60 -14.94
N VAL A 56 3.23 -4.92 -15.17
CA VAL A 56 4.10 -4.10 -16.03
C VAL A 56 3.58 -4.05 -17.45
N ALA A 57 3.16 -5.19 -18.03
CA ALA A 57 2.61 -5.24 -19.36
C ALA A 57 1.37 -4.35 -19.54
N LYS A 58 0.46 -4.35 -18.56
CA LYS A 58 -0.73 -3.49 -18.58
C LYS A 58 -0.38 -2.01 -18.35
N ALA A 59 0.56 -1.74 -17.43
CA ALA A 59 0.95 -0.37 -17.09
C ALA A 59 1.68 0.33 -18.23
N THR A 60 2.50 -0.42 -19.01
CA THR A 60 3.33 0.14 -20.08
C THR A 60 2.71 -0.06 -21.48
N GLY A 61 1.75 -0.95 -21.65
CA GLY A 61 1.24 -1.37 -22.95
C GLY A 61 2.13 -2.39 -23.66
N VAL A 62 3.29 -2.73 -23.11
CA VAL A 62 4.27 -3.65 -23.69
C VAL A 62 3.87 -5.10 -23.42
N PRO A 63 3.66 -5.95 -24.42
CA PRO A 63 3.29 -7.35 -24.22
C PRO A 63 4.49 -8.22 -23.79
N VAL A 64 5.06 -7.92 -22.62
CA VAL A 64 6.33 -8.45 -22.12
C VAL A 64 6.40 -9.98 -22.15
N ALA A 65 5.33 -10.67 -21.75
CA ALA A 65 5.28 -12.13 -21.74
C ALA A 65 5.34 -12.72 -23.17
N LYS A 66 4.65 -12.09 -24.14
CA LYS A 66 4.68 -12.49 -25.54
C LYS A 66 6.09 -12.32 -26.15
N ILE A 67 6.71 -11.17 -25.84
CA ILE A 67 8.08 -10.88 -26.30
C ILE A 67 9.06 -11.90 -25.71
N ALA A 68 8.98 -12.16 -24.41
CA ALA A 68 9.83 -13.14 -23.75
C ALA A 68 9.69 -14.55 -24.35
N ALA A 69 8.46 -15.00 -24.62
CA ALA A 69 8.21 -16.29 -25.24
C ALA A 69 8.86 -16.38 -26.65
N ARG A 70 8.79 -15.33 -27.46
CA ARG A 70 9.43 -15.29 -28.80
C ARG A 70 10.96 -15.28 -28.69
N VAL A 71 11.51 -14.52 -27.71
CA VAL A 71 12.96 -14.51 -27.43
C VAL A 71 13.44 -15.91 -26.99
N MET A 72 12.69 -16.59 -26.13
CA MET A 72 13.00 -17.96 -25.70
C MET A 72 12.89 -18.98 -26.87
N ALA A 73 12.08 -18.68 -27.86
CA ALA A 73 11.97 -19.47 -29.11
C ALA A 73 13.07 -19.12 -30.12
N GLY A 74 14.02 -18.27 -29.79
CA GLY A 74 15.19 -17.94 -30.61
C GLY A 74 15.10 -16.64 -31.40
N GLU A 75 14.02 -15.86 -31.24
CA GLU A 75 13.95 -14.52 -31.86
C GLU A 75 14.87 -13.54 -31.13
N LYS A 76 15.55 -12.69 -31.88
CA LYS A 76 16.47 -11.72 -31.29
C LYS A 76 15.72 -10.55 -30.68
N LEU A 77 16.10 -10.14 -29.47
CA LEU A 77 15.48 -9.03 -28.73
C LEU A 77 15.51 -7.70 -29.52
N VAL A 78 16.53 -7.49 -30.34
CA VAL A 78 16.66 -6.30 -31.22
C VAL A 78 15.53 -6.18 -32.25
N ASN A 79 14.79 -7.24 -32.54
CA ASN A 79 13.66 -7.19 -33.46
C ASN A 79 12.40 -6.57 -32.88
N PHE A 80 12.42 -6.28 -31.56
CA PHE A 80 11.31 -5.63 -30.85
C PHE A 80 11.67 -4.18 -30.57
N ASP A 81 10.79 -3.25 -30.93
CA ASP A 81 10.97 -1.82 -30.70
C ASP A 81 10.59 -1.47 -29.26
N LEU A 82 11.42 -1.88 -28.29
CA LEU A 82 11.18 -1.66 -26.87
C LEU A 82 11.64 -0.27 -26.38
N MET A 83 12.43 0.44 -27.18
CA MET A 83 13.01 1.73 -26.78
C MET A 83 12.10 2.92 -27.06
N ASN A 84 11.12 2.74 -27.96
CA ASN A 84 10.21 3.81 -28.38
C ASN A 84 8.82 3.74 -27.69
N GLU A 85 8.59 2.74 -26.87
CA GLU A 85 7.35 2.65 -26.12
C GLU A 85 7.37 3.65 -24.99
N ALA A 86 6.76 4.80 -25.24
CA ALA A 86 6.59 5.86 -24.27
C ALA A 86 5.93 5.31 -23.01
N SER A 87 6.59 5.38 -21.88
CA SER A 87 5.94 5.30 -20.59
C SER A 87 4.82 6.35 -20.60
N GLY A 88 3.56 5.90 -20.55
CA GLY A 88 2.43 6.81 -20.54
C GLY A 88 2.57 7.83 -19.41
N ASN A 89 2.06 9.03 -19.58
CA ASN A 89 2.04 10.06 -18.55
C ASN A 89 1.00 9.69 -17.45
N HIS A 90 1.24 8.56 -16.79
CA HIS A 90 0.35 8.02 -15.76
C HIS A 90 1.13 7.31 -14.66
N VAL A 91 0.47 7.14 -13.52
CA VAL A 91 0.94 6.36 -12.37
C VAL A 91 0.14 5.06 -12.31
N ALA A 92 0.83 3.95 -12.15
CA ALA A 92 0.24 2.64 -11.93
C ALA A 92 0.54 2.17 -10.49
N VAL A 93 -0.51 1.85 -9.75
CA VAL A 93 -0.42 1.32 -8.38
C VAL A 93 -0.85 -0.14 -8.39
N LYS A 94 0.00 -1.01 -7.85
CA LYS A 94 -0.31 -2.42 -7.63
C LYS A 94 -0.71 -2.62 -6.17
N GLU A 95 -1.90 -3.18 -5.95
CA GLU A 95 -2.45 -3.47 -4.62
C GLU A 95 -2.62 -4.97 -4.46
N ALA A 96 -2.23 -5.50 -3.29
CA ALA A 96 -2.41 -6.90 -2.95
C ALA A 96 -3.84 -7.16 -2.45
N VAL A 97 -4.42 -8.29 -2.85
CA VAL A 97 -5.73 -8.74 -2.35
C VAL A 97 -5.54 -9.79 -1.26
N PHE A 98 -6.07 -9.54 -0.08
CA PHE A 98 -5.96 -10.43 1.07
C PHE A 98 -7.31 -11.05 1.43
N PRO A 99 -7.39 -12.40 1.61
CA PRO A 99 -8.63 -13.08 1.94
C PRO A 99 -8.90 -13.15 3.46
N PHE A 100 -8.41 -12.22 4.26
CA PHE A 100 -8.46 -12.28 5.73
C PHE A 100 -9.88 -12.46 6.28
N ARG A 101 -10.89 -11.86 5.62
CA ARG A 101 -12.31 -11.99 6.03
C ARG A 101 -12.86 -13.41 5.93
N ARG A 102 -12.24 -14.26 5.10
CA ARG A 102 -12.62 -15.68 4.95
C ARG A 102 -12.06 -16.56 6.06
N PHE A 103 -11.16 -16.04 6.87
CA PHE A 103 -10.47 -16.79 7.92
C PHE A 103 -10.70 -16.13 9.30
N PRO A 104 -11.82 -16.43 9.97
CA PRO A 104 -12.10 -15.87 11.30
C PRO A 104 -10.98 -16.19 12.29
N GLY A 105 -10.56 -15.20 13.06
CA GLY A 105 -9.52 -15.37 14.08
C GLY A 105 -8.08 -15.09 13.64
N ILE A 106 -7.83 -14.92 12.33
CA ILE A 106 -6.50 -14.52 11.86
C ILE A 106 -6.30 -13.01 12.03
N ASP A 107 -5.12 -12.62 12.53
CA ASP A 107 -4.70 -11.21 12.55
C ASP A 107 -4.31 -10.76 11.13
N VAL A 108 -4.66 -9.52 10.81
CA VAL A 108 -4.31 -8.85 9.56
C VAL A 108 -2.84 -8.41 9.49
N MET A 109 -2.10 -8.55 10.58
CA MET A 109 -0.68 -8.25 10.61
C MET A 109 0.07 -9.09 9.58
N LEU A 110 0.84 -8.40 8.74
CA LEU A 110 1.67 -9.05 7.73
C LEU A 110 2.97 -9.55 8.37
N GLY A 111 3.38 -10.74 7.97
CA GLY A 111 4.65 -11.37 8.29
C GLY A 111 5.45 -11.64 7.03
N PRO A 112 6.54 -12.43 7.13
CA PRO A 112 7.37 -12.77 5.96
C PRO A 112 6.67 -13.72 4.97
N GLU A 113 5.59 -14.39 5.39
CA GLU A 113 4.85 -15.30 4.52
C GLU A 113 3.93 -14.53 3.57
N MET A 114 3.79 -15.04 2.34
CA MET A 114 2.84 -14.51 1.39
C MET A 114 1.41 -14.89 1.79
N LYS A 115 0.58 -13.89 2.10
CA LYS A 115 -0.84 -14.08 2.46
C LYS A 115 -1.81 -13.58 1.39
N SER A 116 -1.30 -12.89 0.35
CA SER A 116 -2.13 -12.40 -0.74
C SER A 116 -2.60 -13.52 -1.67
N THR A 117 -3.84 -13.42 -2.15
CA THR A 117 -4.44 -14.36 -3.12
C THR A 117 -4.48 -13.82 -4.54
N GLY A 118 -4.24 -12.54 -4.72
CA GLY A 118 -4.26 -11.87 -6.02
C GLY A 118 -3.70 -10.46 -5.92
N GLU A 119 -3.73 -9.78 -7.06
CA GLU A 119 -3.26 -8.40 -7.21
C GLU A 119 -4.23 -7.65 -8.11
N VAL A 120 -4.46 -6.37 -7.83
CA VAL A 120 -5.23 -5.45 -8.65
C VAL A 120 -4.39 -4.26 -9.05
N MET A 121 -4.82 -3.50 -10.04
CA MET A 121 -4.12 -2.32 -10.52
C MET A 121 -5.04 -1.11 -10.53
N GLY A 122 -4.58 -0.01 -9.96
CA GLY A 122 -5.11 1.33 -10.17
C GLY A 122 -4.23 2.09 -11.16
N LEU A 123 -4.85 2.77 -12.12
CA LEU A 123 -4.18 3.55 -13.15
C LEU A 123 -4.80 4.95 -13.24
N ASP A 124 -4.00 5.99 -13.08
CA ASP A 124 -4.43 7.38 -13.24
C ASP A 124 -3.22 8.28 -13.53
N ARG A 125 -3.47 9.55 -13.88
CA ARG A 125 -2.41 10.57 -14.01
C ARG A 125 -1.87 11.04 -12.65
N ASP A 126 -2.69 10.92 -11.61
CA ASP A 126 -2.38 11.32 -10.24
C ASP A 126 -2.21 10.08 -9.36
N PHE A 127 -1.20 10.10 -8.48
CA PHE A 127 -0.91 8.99 -7.57
C PHE A 127 -2.08 8.70 -6.63
N GLY A 128 -2.68 9.71 -6.01
CA GLY A 128 -3.77 9.53 -5.07
C GLY A 128 -4.97 8.84 -5.71
N ARG A 129 -5.31 9.24 -6.95
CA ARG A 129 -6.40 8.61 -7.72
C ARG A 129 -6.04 7.18 -8.14
N ALA A 130 -4.81 6.95 -8.59
CA ALA A 130 -4.35 5.61 -8.93
C ALA A 130 -4.39 4.68 -7.69
N PHE A 131 -3.96 5.18 -6.53
CA PHE A 131 -4.04 4.46 -5.26
C PHE A 131 -5.48 4.17 -4.85
N ALA A 132 -6.38 5.16 -4.90
CA ALA A 132 -7.80 4.97 -4.60
C ALA A 132 -8.45 3.92 -5.51
N LYS A 133 -8.15 3.95 -6.81
CA LYS A 133 -8.62 2.92 -7.77
C LYS A 133 -8.10 1.52 -7.42
N ALA A 134 -6.85 1.41 -6.97
CA ALA A 134 -6.28 0.14 -6.54
C ALA A 134 -6.99 -0.39 -5.28
N GLN A 135 -7.24 0.47 -4.28
CA GLN A 135 -8.00 0.12 -3.08
C GLN A 135 -9.42 -0.36 -3.40
N LEU A 136 -10.14 0.38 -4.26
CA LEU A 136 -11.47 -0.04 -4.74
C LEU A 136 -11.41 -1.40 -5.47
N GLY A 137 -10.39 -1.60 -6.31
CA GLY A 137 -10.16 -2.87 -7.00
C GLY A 137 -9.87 -4.04 -6.05
N ALA A 138 -9.23 -3.78 -4.91
CA ALA A 138 -8.97 -4.76 -3.85
C ALA A 138 -10.21 -5.06 -2.98
N GLY A 139 -11.32 -4.35 -3.19
CA GLY A 139 -12.58 -4.50 -2.45
C GLY A 139 -12.73 -3.53 -1.28
N GLY A 140 -11.83 -2.56 -1.13
CA GLY A 140 -11.97 -1.47 -0.17
C GLY A 140 -13.05 -0.47 -0.62
N VAL A 141 -13.82 0.06 0.31
CA VAL A 141 -14.78 1.14 0.04
C VAL A 141 -14.29 2.39 0.76
N LEU A 142 -13.96 3.44 -0.01
CA LEU A 142 -13.57 4.71 0.58
C LEU A 142 -14.82 5.50 0.96
N PRO A 143 -14.99 5.92 2.22
CA PRO A 143 -16.14 6.71 2.64
C PRO A 143 -16.09 8.12 2.03
N THR A 144 -17.27 8.69 1.78
CA THR A 144 -17.43 10.07 1.32
C THR A 144 -18.00 10.99 2.40
N GLU A 145 -18.44 10.42 3.52
CA GLU A 145 -19.02 11.11 4.68
C GLU A 145 -18.90 10.25 5.93
N GLY A 146 -19.22 10.78 7.09
CA GLY A 146 -19.26 10.07 8.36
C GLY A 146 -18.12 10.45 9.31
N ALA A 147 -17.71 9.53 10.18
CA ALA A 147 -16.66 9.80 11.17
C ALA A 147 -15.37 9.05 10.89
N VAL A 148 -14.28 9.72 11.20
CA VAL A 148 -12.89 9.22 11.06
C VAL A 148 -12.29 9.03 12.44
N PHE A 149 -11.93 7.80 12.76
CA PHE A 149 -11.20 7.51 13.99
C PHE A 149 -9.69 7.63 13.82
N VAL A 150 -9.04 8.35 14.75
CA VAL A 150 -7.59 8.59 14.71
C VAL A 150 -6.95 8.19 16.04
N SER A 151 -6.04 7.24 15.97
CA SER A 151 -5.21 6.83 17.11
C SER A 151 -3.80 6.53 16.62
N VAL A 152 -2.90 7.49 16.77
CA VAL A 152 -1.54 7.40 16.25
C VAL A 152 -0.51 7.58 17.36
N LYS A 153 0.67 6.95 17.19
CA LYS A 153 1.82 7.15 18.06
C LYS A 153 2.34 8.58 17.95
N ASP A 154 3.08 9.03 18.97
CA ASP A 154 3.50 10.43 19.07
C ASP A 154 4.34 10.89 17.87
N GLU A 155 5.21 10.04 17.34
CA GLU A 155 6.05 10.35 16.18
C GLU A 155 5.24 10.64 14.91
N ASP A 156 4.06 10.03 14.77
CA ASP A 156 3.22 10.14 13.58
C ASP A 156 2.22 11.31 13.64
N LYS A 157 2.07 11.96 14.80
CA LYS A 157 1.09 13.04 15.02
C LYS A 157 1.24 14.19 14.03
N GLN A 158 2.47 14.61 13.76
CA GLN A 158 2.72 15.71 12.81
C GLN A 158 2.38 15.30 11.37
N ALA A 159 2.68 14.06 10.98
CA ALA A 159 2.41 13.56 9.65
C ALA A 159 0.91 13.45 9.35
N ILE A 160 0.11 13.05 10.36
CA ILE A 160 -1.34 12.88 10.20
C ILE A 160 -2.11 14.20 10.20
N LEU A 161 -1.55 15.30 10.72
CA LEU A 161 -2.26 16.57 10.89
C LEU A 161 -2.85 17.12 9.60
N ARG A 162 -2.07 17.14 8.51
CA ARG A 162 -2.55 17.64 7.20
C ARG A 162 -3.70 16.81 6.63
N PRO A 163 -3.62 15.47 6.57
CA PRO A 163 -4.75 14.62 6.18
C PRO A 163 -6.01 14.84 7.04
N ILE A 164 -5.87 14.93 8.36
CA ILE A 164 -7.02 15.10 9.25
C ILE A 164 -7.68 16.48 9.07
N LYS A 165 -6.91 17.56 8.90
CA LYS A 165 -7.47 18.88 8.57
C LYS A 165 -8.21 18.87 7.23
N ALA A 166 -7.72 18.11 6.24
CA ALA A 166 -8.40 17.97 4.97
C ALA A 166 -9.73 17.22 5.11
N LEU A 167 -9.77 16.14 5.89
CA LEU A 167 -11.00 15.40 6.18
C LEU A 167 -12.01 16.23 6.97
N ALA A 168 -11.57 16.97 7.98
CA ALA A 168 -12.42 17.90 8.72
C ALA A 168 -13.01 18.99 7.80
N ALA A 169 -12.24 19.51 6.85
CA ALA A 169 -12.72 20.46 5.84
C ALA A 169 -13.69 19.83 4.81
N MET A 170 -13.72 18.51 4.69
CA MET A 170 -14.70 17.71 3.94
C MET A 170 -15.92 17.32 4.79
N GLU A 171 -16.07 17.91 5.98
CA GLU A 171 -17.18 17.67 6.90
C GLU A 171 -17.20 16.28 7.54
N PHE A 172 -16.06 15.57 7.59
CA PHE A 172 -15.96 14.36 8.40
C PHE A 172 -15.86 14.70 9.88
N ASP A 173 -16.59 13.99 10.72
CA ASP A 173 -16.44 14.04 12.17
C ASP A 173 -15.11 13.39 12.59
N ILE A 174 -14.29 14.11 13.32
CA ILE A 174 -13.01 13.59 13.81
C ILE A 174 -13.18 13.02 15.21
N VAL A 175 -12.87 11.73 15.36
CA VAL A 175 -12.92 10.97 16.60
C VAL A 175 -11.52 10.49 16.94
N ALA A 176 -11.03 10.71 18.16
CA ALA A 176 -9.66 10.29 18.49
C ALA A 176 -9.53 9.80 19.94
N THR A 177 -8.48 9.01 20.18
CA THR A 177 -8.07 8.68 21.55
C THR A 177 -7.48 9.89 22.24
N ARG A 178 -7.59 9.96 23.58
CA ARG A 178 -7.27 11.13 24.40
C ARG A 178 -5.98 11.86 24.02
N GLY A 179 -4.85 11.13 23.88
CA GLY A 179 -3.56 11.74 23.54
C GLY A 179 -3.47 12.29 22.12
N THR A 180 -4.20 11.68 21.16
CA THR A 180 -4.30 12.17 19.78
C THR A 180 -5.29 13.32 19.69
N ALA A 181 -6.42 13.25 20.43
CA ALA A 181 -7.41 14.32 20.49
C ALA A 181 -6.79 15.62 21.01
N HIS A 182 -6.11 15.56 22.15
CA HIS A 182 -5.42 16.73 22.71
C HIS A 182 -4.48 17.41 21.71
N PHE A 183 -3.65 16.62 21.02
CA PHE A 183 -2.75 17.16 19.99
C PHE A 183 -3.53 17.85 18.85
N LEU A 184 -4.60 17.21 18.34
CA LEU A 184 -5.39 17.76 17.24
C LEU A 184 -6.15 19.02 17.63
N GLU A 185 -6.68 19.09 18.86
CA GLU A 185 -7.36 20.26 19.44
C GLU A 185 -6.41 21.45 19.57
N GLU A 186 -5.17 21.24 20.05
CA GLU A 186 -4.12 22.27 20.08
C GLU A 186 -3.80 22.82 18.68
N GLN A 187 -4.04 22.03 17.63
CA GLN A 187 -3.84 22.42 16.24
C GLN A 187 -5.11 23.01 15.58
N GLY A 188 -6.16 23.25 16.37
CA GLY A 188 -7.41 23.87 15.95
C GLY A 188 -8.39 22.93 15.21
N VAL A 189 -8.26 21.61 15.38
CA VAL A 189 -9.22 20.63 14.86
C VAL A 189 -10.25 20.31 15.95
N SER A 190 -11.55 20.38 15.61
CA SER A 190 -12.62 19.90 16.50
C SER A 190 -12.61 18.37 16.55
N VAL A 191 -12.55 17.79 17.77
CA VAL A 191 -12.39 16.34 17.94
C VAL A 191 -13.33 15.82 19.02
N ARG A 192 -13.99 14.69 18.74
CA ARG A 192 -14.71 13.91 19.75
C ARG A 192 -13.76 12.88 20.36
N THR A 193 -13.54 12.94 21.67
CA THR A 193 -12.67 11.97 22.36
C THR A 193 -13.41 10.67 22.63
N VAL A 194 -12.74 9.53 22.43
CA VAL A 194 -13.25 8.18 22.71
C VAL A 194 -12.22 7.36 23.51
N ASN A 195 -12.71 6.43 24.34
CA ASN A 195 -11.86 5.53 25.09
C ASN A 195 -11.17 4.49 24.18
N LYS A 196 -9.95 4.11 24.55
CA LYS A 196 -9.33 2.89 24.03
C LYS A 196 -10.04 1.66 24.59
N VAL A 197 -9.84 0.50 23.91
CA VAL A 197 -10.48 -0.77 24.28
C VAL A 197 -10.33 -1.14 25.77
N LEU A 198 -9.18 -0.82 26.37
CA LEU A 198 -8.87 -1.15 27.78
C LEU A 198 -9.17 -0.01 28.77
N GLU A 199 -9.73 1.11 28.33
CA GLU A 199 -10.01 2.29 29.17
C GLU A 199 -11.47 2.34 29.69
N GLY A 200 -12.31 1.40 29.28
CA GLY A 200 -13.72 1.28 29.70
C GLY A 200 -14.73 1.52 28.59
N ASN A 201 -15.99 1.18 28.83
CA ASN A 201 -17.09 1.31 27.88
C ASN A 201 -17.83 2.64 28.04
N PRO A 202 -18.39 3.22 26.96
CA PRO A 202 -18.20 2.79 25.58
C PRO A 202 -16.78 3.09 25.09
N HIS A 203 -16.25 2.22 24.23
CA HIS A 203 -14.94 2.37 23.62
C HIS A 203 -15.03 2.34 22.09
N ILE A 204 -13.91 2.56 21.41
CA ILE A 204 -13.87 2.70 19.96
C ILE A 204 -14.46 1.48 19.19
N VAL A 205 -14.27 0.26 19.69
CA VAL A 205 -14.80 -0.95 19.03
C VAL A 205 -16.32 -0.97 19.09
N ASP A 206 -16.94 -0.46 20.16
CA ASP A 206 -18.40 -0.34 20.25
C ASP A 206 -18.92 0.62 19.17
N SER A 207 -18.31 1.82 19.05
CA SER A 207 -18.67 2.77 17.99
C SER A 207 -18.48 2.23 16.57
N MET A 208 -17.46 1.38 16.35
CA MET A 208 -17.27 0.71 15.06
C MET A 208 -18.35 -0.35 14.80
N ILE A 209 -18.77 -1.11 15.82
CA ILE A 209 -19.83 -2.10 15.72
C ILE A 209 -21.17 -1.42 15.45
N ASP A 210 -21.42 -0.28 16.06
CA ASP A 210 -22.65 0.51 15.89
C ASP A 210 -22.70 1.28 14.56
N GLY A 211 -21.60 1.22 13.77
CA GLY A 211 -21.53 1.86 12.45
C GLY A 211 -21.25 3.37 12.49
N GLU A 212 -20.80 3.89 13.64
CA GLU A 212 -20.49 5.32 13.82
C GLU A 212 -19.17 5.72 13.14
N ILE A 213 -18.29 4.77 12.80
CA ILE A 213 -16.96 5.03 12.26
C ILE A 213 -16.84 4.46 10.83
N GLN A 214 -16.43 5.29 9.88
CA GLN A 214 -16.31 4.93 8.47
C GLN A 214 -14.85 4.84 7.98
N LEU A 215 -13.88 5.42 8.72
CA LEU A 215 -12.46 5.39 8.36
C LEU A 215 -11.60 5.32 9.61
N VAL A 216 -10.49 4.59 9.56
CA VAL A 216 -9.58 4.42 10.70
C VAL A 216 -8.14 4.73 10.33
N PHE A 217 -7.52 5.64 11.09
CA PHE A 217 -6.07 5.84 11.10
C PHE A 217 -5.51 5.33 12.42
N ASN A 218 -4.80 4.21 12.37
CA ASN A 218 -4.23 3.61 13.57
C ASN A 218 -2.76 3.25 13.36
N THR A 219 -1.86 3.86 14.13
CA THR A 219 -0.46 3.46 14.20
C THR A 219 -0.10 3.07 15.62
N THR A 220 0.74 2.04 15.77
CA THR A 220 1.11 1.47 17.05
C THR A 220 2.62 1.28 17.14
N GLU A 221 3.17 1.33 18.35
CA GLU A 221 4.57 1.05 18.61
C GLU A 221 4.70 0.05 19.75
N GLY A 222 5.54 -0.98 19.52
CA GLY A 222 5.80 -2.02 20.48
C GLY A 222 4.74 -3.14 20.54
N ALA A 223 5.15 -4.31 21.05
CA ALA A 223 4.35 -5.52 21.02
C ALA A 223 3.03 -5.41 21.81
N GLN A 224 3.02 -4.63 22.91
CA GLN A 224 1.83 -4.44 23.73
C GLN A 224 0.77 -3.61 22.99
N ALA A 225 1.13 -2.47 22.40
CA ALA A 225 0.21 -1.64 21.63
C ALA A 225 -0.38 -2.37 20.41
N ILE A 226 0.42 -3.24 19.79
CA ILE A 226 -0.05 -4.12 18.70
C ILE A 226 -1.10 -5.10 19.21
N LYS A 227 -0.91 -5.72 20.40
CA LYS A 227 -1.91 -6.61 21.00
C LYS A 227 -3.18 -5.86 21.37
N ASP A 228 -3.06 -4.68 21.99
CA ASP A 228 -4.19 -3.86 22.42
C ASP A 228 -5.05 -3.37 21.25
N SER A 229 -4.46 -3.19 20.07
CA SER A 229 -5.17 -2.80 18.84
C SER A 229 -5.72 -3.97 18.02
N PHE A 230 -5.56 -5.22 18.46
CA PHE A 230 -6.05 -6.40 17.73
C PHE A 230 -7.56 -6.36 17.47
N SER A 231 -8.37 -6.10 18.51
CA SER A 231 -9.83 -6.03 18.39
C SER A 231 -10.28 -4.91 17.45
N LEU A 232 -9.60 -3.76 17.48
CA LEU A 232 -9.85 -2.63 16.58
C LEU A 232 -9.59 -3.05 15.11
N ARG A 233 -8.40 -3.58 14.80
CA ARG A 233 -8.06 -4.02 13.44
C ARG A 233 -9.00 -5.09 12.92
N ARG A 234 -9.35 -6.06 13.78
CA ARG A 234 -10.28 -7.13 13.42
C ARG A 234 -11.68 -6.58 13.16
N THR A 235 -12.17 -5.67 13.98
CA THR A 235 -13.49 -5.05 13.78
C THR A 235 -13.51 -4.23 12.51
N ALA A 236 -12.48 -3.43 12.22
CA ALA A 236 -12.33 -2.69 10.97
C ALA A 236 -12.44 -3.63 9.76
N LEU A 237 -11.66 -4.73 9.76
CA LEU A 237 -11.72 -5.73 8.70
C LEU A 237 -13.10 -6.35 8.51
N MET A 238 -13.77 -6.76 9.62
CA MET A 238 -15.07 -7.45 9.55
C MET A 238 -16.21 -6.53 9.16
N ARG A 239 -16.05 -5.22 9.37
CA ARG A 239 -17.04 -4.17 9.05
C ARG A 239 -16.75 -3.42 7.75
N ASP A 240 -15.71 -3.82 7.00
CA ASP A 240 -15.25 -3.12 5.79
C ASP A 240 -14.88 -1.65 6.03
N ILE A 241 -14.36 -1.33 7.20
CA ILE A 241 -13.87 0.01 7.52
C ILE A 241 -12.42 0.11 7.06
N PRO A 242 -12.09 0.96 6.06
CA PRO A 242 -10.74 1.18 5.57
C PRO A 242 -9.83 1.85 6.58
#